data_272b9c6446158de0c872786d4fdff0fc
#
_entry.id   272b9c6446158de0c872786d4fdff0fc
#
_cell.length_a   1.000
_cell.length_b   1.000
_cell.length_c   1.000
_cell.angle_alpha   90.00
_cell.angle_beta   90.00
_cell.angle_gamma   90.00
#
_symmetry.space_group_name_H-M   'P 1'
#
loop_
_entity.id
_entity.type
_entity.pdbx_description
1 polymer ?
#
loop_
_entity_poly.entity_id
_entity_poly.type
_entity_poly.pdbx_seq_one_letter_code
_entity_poly.pdbx_strand_id
1 'polypeptide(L)'
;MPAIVFEDSYIYVFGGYEGSGRIDSIEQYDVTNDQWSVLPIKFPLSVEAETATLISSSEVIILGGHDNSAGTKDAMMLNLETMKFIKLSPMPYARFLHNTYYFSNNIYVFGGVDNCSCQKMNVNDFQWQQIASYKDYIMYNL
;
A
#
# COMPACT_ATOMS: atom_id res chain seq x y z
N MET A 1 6.02 -6.06 -7.93
CA MET A 1 6.83 -5.17 -7.05
C MET A 1 6.22 -5.24 -5.66
N PRO A 2 7.01 -5.32 -4.59
CA PRO A 2 6.52 -5.19 -3.22
C PRO A 2 6.24 -3.73 -2.87
N ALA A 3 5.39 -3.49 -1.87
CA ALA A 3 5.26 -2.19 -1.24
C ALA A 3 6.28 -2.05 -0.11
N ILE A 4 6.77 -0.83 0.11
CA ILE A 4 7.85 -0.57 1.07
C ILE A 4 7.51 0.66 1.90
N VAL A 5 7.72 0.58 3.21
CA VAL A 5 7.69 1.74 4.12
C VAL A 5 8.92 1.74 5.00
N PHE A 6 9.30 2.93 5.42
CA PHE A 6 10.37 3.15 6.39
C PHE A 6 9.80 3.78 7.65
N GLU A 7 10.14 3.21 8.80
CA GLU A 7 9.74 3.69 10.12
C GLU A 7 10.90 3.49 11.11
N ASP A 8 11.35 4.61 11.71
CA ASP A 8 12.50 4.66 12.62
C ASP A 8 13.75 4.01 12.02
N SER A 9 14.19 2.88 12.54
CA SER A 9 15.37 2.15 12.08
C SER A 9 15.02 0.91 11.24
N TYR A 10 13.77 0.76 10.83
CA TYR A 10 13.28 -0.40 10.12
C TYR A 10 12.70 -0.06 8.75
N ILE A 11 12.97 -0.93 7.79
CA ILE A 11 12.31 -0.94 6.48
C ILE A 11 11.40 -2.17 6.43
N TYR A 12 10.13 -1.96 6.15
CA TYR A 12 9.15 -3.04 5.99
C TYR A 12 8.84 -3.24 4.52
N VAL A 13 8.85 -4.50 4.09
CA VAL A 13 8.57 -4.93 2.73
C VAL A 13 7.36 -5.85 2.75
N PHE A 14 6.33 -5.51 2.00
CA PHE A 14 5.07 -6.23 1.97
C PHE A 14 4.92 -6.99 0.66
N GLY A 15 4.65 -8.28 0.75
CA GLY A 15 4.29 -9.10 -0.39
C GLY A 15 5.29 -9.06 -1.54
N GLY A 16 4.79 -9.01 -2.75
CA GLY A 16 5.57 -9.05 -3.99
C GLY A 16 5.37 -10.35 -4.77
N TYR A 17 6.27 -10.60 -5.72
CA TYR A 17 6.21 -11.77 -6.59
C TYR A 17 7.57 -12.47 -6.63
N GLU A 18 7.56 -13.78 -6.43
CA GLU A 18 8.71 -14.66 -6.60
C GLU A 18 8.36 -15.72 -7.64
N GLY A 19 9.14 -15.89 -8.67
CA GLY A 19 9.02 -16.79 -9.82
C GLY A 19 7.91 -17.87 -9.85
N SER A 20 7.50 -18.35 -8.69
CA SER A 20 6.43 -19.34 -8.49
C SER A 20 5.07 -18.75 -8.07
N GLY A 21 5.01 -17.48 -7.70
CA GLY A 21 3.77 -16.84 -7.25
C GLY A 21 3.96 -15.59 -6.39
N ARG A 22 2.86 -15.09 -5.88
CA ARG A 22 2.85 -13.95 -4.95
C ARG A 22 3.24 -14.39 -3.55
N ILE A 23 3.96 -13.52 -2.88
CA ILE A 23 4.45 -13.73 -1.52
C ILE A 23 3.46 -13.11 -0.54
N ASP A 24 3.17 -13.80 0.54
CA ASP A 24 2.34 -13.34 1.66
C ASP A 24 3.16 -12.98 2.91
N SER A 25 4.48 -13.01 2.83
CA SER A 25 5.34 -12.60 3.92
C SER A 25 5.42 -11.09 4.02
N ILE A 26 5.71 -10.63 5.24
CA ILE A 26 6.15 -9.26 5.51
C ILE A 26 7.56 -9.38 6.04
N GLU A 27 8.49 -8.74 5.39
CA GLU A 27 9.89 -8.74 5.75
C GLU A 27 10.27 -7.41 6.39
N GLN A 28 11.15 -7.46 7.36
CA GLN A 28 11.67 -6.31 8.07
C GLN A 28 13.20 -6.31 7.97
N TYR A 29 13.75 -5.19 7.55
CA TYR A 29 15.17 -4.94 7.57
C TYR A 29 15.53 -3.97 8.70
N ASP A 30 16.36 -4.40 9.63
CA ASP A 30 16.94 -3.57 10.69
C ASP A 30 18.17 -2.85 10.13
N VAL A 31 18.05 -1.55 9.91
CA VAL A 31 19.11 -0.72 9.34
C VAL A 31 20.30 -0.59 10.28
N THR A 32 20.06 -0.64 11.60
CA THR A 32 21.12 -0.49 12.60
C THR A 32 22.02 -1.73 12.70
N ASN A 33 21.41 -2.90 12.63
CA ASN A 33 22.09 -4.18 12.79
C ASN A 33 22.41 -4.87 11.46
N ASP A 34 22.01 -4.30 10.32
CA ASP A 34 22.17 -4.86 8.97
C ASP A 34 21.59 -6.29 8.88
N GLN A 35 20.34 -6.47 9.32
CA GLN A 35 19.72 -7.78 9.40
C GLN A 35 18.29 -7.81 8.87
N TRP A 36 17.97 -8.85 8.10
CA TRP A 36 16.61 -9.17 7.66
C TRP A 36 15.95 -10.15 8.64
N SER A 37 14.65 -9.94 8.83
CA SER A 37 13.77 -10.87 9.53
C SER A 37 12.41 -10.94 8.84
N VAL A 38 11.70 -12.05 9.03
CA VAL A 38 10.32 -12.21 8.55
C VAL A 38 9.40 -12.02 9.74
N LEU A 39 8.40 -11.16 9.61
CA LEU A 39 7.42 -10.94 10.68
C LEU A 39 6.56 -12.19 10.91
N PRO A 40 6.11 -12.44 12.16
CA PRO A 40 5.33 -13.62 12.51
C PRO A 40 3.87 -13.56 12.02
N ILE A 41 3.53 -12.59 11.20
CA ILE A 41 2.21 -12.40 10.61
C ILE A 41 2.29 -12.51 9.09
N LYS A 42 1.17 -12.88 8.48
CA LYS A 42 1.04 -12.96 7.02
C LYS A 42 0.32 -11.73 6.50
N PHE A 43 0.77 -11.24 5.35
CA PHE A 43 0.03 -10.26 4.59
C PHE A 43 -1.28 -10.91 4.08
N PRO A 44 -2.45 -10.39 4.47
CA PRO A 44 -3.72 -11.08 4.22
C PRO A 44 -4.19 -11.00 2.76
N LEU A 45 -3.46 -10.27 1.92
CA LEU A 45 -3.76 -10.14 0.50
C LEU A 45 -2.69 -10.86 -0.32
N SER A 46 -3.13 -11.60 -1.34
CA SER A 46 -2.23 -12.21 -2.32
C SER A 46 -2.15 -11.31 -3.55
N VAL A 47 -1.50 -10.16 -3.41
CA VAL A 47 -1.38 -9.12 -4.43
C VAL A 47 0.08 -8.72 -4.65
N GLU A 48 0.32 -8.02 -5.73
CA GLU A 48 1.57 -7.35 -6.05
C GLU A 48 1.29 -5.94 -6.57
N ALA A 49 2.29 -5.07 -6.58
CA ALA A 49 2.16 -3.69 -7.06
C ALA A 49 1.10 -2.86 -6.31
N GLU A 50 0.86 -3.23 -5.06
CA GLU A 50 0.15 -2.43 -4.07
C GLU A 50 1.02 -1.26 -3.61
N THR A 51 0.43 -0.34 -2.86
CA THR A 51 1.17 0.74 -2.17
C THR A 51 1.03 0.60 -0.67
N ALA A 52 2.08 0.95 0.05
CA ALA A 52 2.06 1.08 1.51
C ALA A 52 2.48 2.50 1.89
N THR A 53 1.79 3.10 2.85
CA THR A 53 2.05 4.48 3.30
C THR A 53 1.94 4.56 4.81
N LEU A 54 3.01 4.99 5.46
CA LEU A 54 3.04 5.25 6.89
C LEU A 54 2.22 6.51 7.21
N ILE A 55 1.30 6.42 8.17
CA ILE A 55 0.45 7.54 8.61
C ILE A 55 0.73 8.00 10.03
N SER A 56 1.40 7.18 10.82
CA SER A 56 1.90 7.48 12.16
C SER A 56 3.14 6.63 12.43
N SER A 57 3.74 6.73 13.61
CA SER A 57 4.88 5.90 14.03
C SER A 57 4.61 4.39 14.03
N SER A 58 3.36 3.97 13.97
CA SER A 58 3.01 2.54 14.04
C SER A 58 1.91 2.09 13.09
N GLU A 59 1.38 2.98 12.26
CA GLU A 59 0.25 2.64 11.40
C GLU A 59 0.59 2.81 9.92
N VAL A 60 0.39 1.74 9.16
CA VAL A 60 0.63 1.66 7.72
C VAL A 60 -0.69 1.40 7.00
N ILE A 61 -1.04 2.24 6.04
CA ILE A 61 -2.16 1.98 5.13
C ILE A 61 -1.64 1.35 3.85
N ILE A 62 -2.26 0.23 3.47
CA ILE A 62 -1.90 -0.56 2.28
C ILE A 62 -3.11 -0.56 1.35
N LEU A 63 -2.88 -0.18 0.10
CA LEU A 63 -3.95 0.05 -0.88
C LEU A 63 -3.70 -0.69 -2.18
N GLY A 64 -4.77 -1.29 -2.71
CA GLY A 64 -4.83 -1.87 -4.04
C GLY A 64 -3.91 -3.05 -4.26
N GLY A 65 -3.32 -3.07 -5.42
CA GLY A 65 -2.50 -4.17 -5.92
C GLY A 65 -3.19 -4.94 -7.03
N HIS A 66 -2.47 -5.89 -7.60
CA HIS A 66 -2.94 -6.76 -8.66
C HIS A 66 -2.98 -8.20 -8.16
N ASP A 67 -4.14 -8.84 -8.23
CA ASP A 67 -4.29 -10.28 -8.03
C ASP A 67 -4.01 -11.03 -9.35
N ASN A 68 -4.31 -12.32 -9.42
CA ASN A 68 -4.06 -13.11 -10.64
C ASN A 68 -4.88 -12.66 -11.86
N SER A 69 -5.89 -11.82 -11.68
CA SER A 69 -6.85 -11.47 -12.73
C SER A 69 -6.94 -9.98 -13.01
N ALA A 70 -6.86 -9.12 -11.97
CA ALA A 70 -7.12 -7.70 -12.12
C ALA A 70 -6.53 -6.88 -10.96
N GLY A 71 -6.59 -5.55 -11.09
CA GLY A 71 -6.37 -4.65 -9.97
C GLY A 71 -7.44 -4.80 -8.91
N THR A 72 -7.09 -4.56 -7.63
CA THR A 72 -8.01 -4.67 -6.50
C THR A 72 -8.39 -3.29 -5.95
N LYS A 73 -9.48 -3.27 -5.15
CA LYS A 73 -9.93 -2.10 -4.38
C LYS A 73 -9.55 -2.19 -2.92
N ASP A 74 -8.79 -3.21 -2.55
CA ASP A 74 -8.53 -3.49 -1.15
C ASP A 74 -7.83 -2.32 -0.45
N ALA A 75 -8.26 -2.07 0.77
CA ALA A 75 -7.68 -1.08 1.65
C ALA A 75 -7.57 -1.69 3.04
N MET A 76 -6.39 -1.67 3.59
CA MET A 76 -6.09 -2.24 4.90
C MET A 76 -5.20 -1.31 5.71
N MET A 77 -5.29 -1.40 7.02
CA MET A 77 -4.35 -0.78 7.94
C MET A 77 -3.66 -1.86 8.75
N LEU A 78 -2.34 -1.80 8.80
CA LEU A 78 -1.52 -2.59 9.72
C LEU A 78 -1.05 -1.70 10.86
N ASN A 79 -1.26 -2.15 12.08
CA ASN A 79 -0.60 -1.57 13.24
C ASN A 79 0.68 -2.38 13.53
N LEU A 80 1.84 -1.73 13.44
CA LEU A 80 3.16 -2.34 13.59
C LEU A 80 3.50 -2.75 15.03
N GLU A 81 2.88 -2.12 16.03
CA GLU A 81 3.10 -2.48 17.44
C GLU A 81 2.32 -3.73 17.82
N THR A 82 1.05 -3.80 17.39
CA THR A 82 0.16 -4.92 17.73
C THR A 82 0.20 -6.05 16.71
N MET A 83 0.84 -5.82 15.55
CA MET A 83 0.90 -6.75 14.42
C MET A 83 -0.49 -7.20 13.95
N LYS A 84 -1.46 -6.28 13.94
CA LYS A 84 -2.84 -6.57 13.54
C LYS A 84 -3.26 -5.78 12.31
N PHE A 85 -3.93 -6.48 11.41
CA PHE A 85 -4.59 -5.88 10.25
C PHE A 85 -6.03 -5.50 10.55
N ILE A 86 -6.46 -4.36 10.01
CA ILE A 86 -7.84 -3.91 9.99
C ILE A 86 -8.22 -3.66 8.53
N LYS A 87 -9.34 -4.23 8.08
CA LYS A 87 -9.89 -3.93 6.75
C LYS A 87 -10.60 -2.59 6.79
N LEU A 88 -10.25 -1.73 5.83
CA LEU A 88 -10.86 -0.40 5.66
C LEU A 88 -11.92 -0.41 4.56
N SER A 89 -12.64 0.70 4.43
CA SER A 89 -13.54 0.91 3.29
C SER A 89 -12.75 0.80 1.99
N PRO A 90 -13.20 -0.02 1.01
CA PRO A 90 -12.45 -0.23 -0.22
C PRO A 90 -12.36 1.06 -1.04
N MET A 91 -11.31 1.18 -1.83
CA MET A 91 -11.17 2.26 -2.79
C MET A 91 -12.36 2.29 -3.77
N PRO A 92 -12.80 3.46 -4.23
CA PRO A 92 -13.83 3.58 -5.27
C PRO A 92 -13.47 2.85 -6.57
N TYR A 93 -12.18 2.85 -6.93
CA TYR A 93 -11.66 2.19 -8.13
C TYR A 93 -10.53 1.22 -7.81
N ALA A 94 -10.51 0.09 -8.52
CA ALA A 94 -9.41 -0.87 -8.48
C ALA A 94 -8.14 -0.25 -9.08
N ARG A 95 -7.00 -0.52 -8.45
CA ARG A 95 -5.70 0.06 -8.84
C ARG A 95 -4.55 -0.85 -8.51
N PHE A 96 -3.52 -0.77 -9.35
CA PHE A 96 -2.18 -1.26 -9.08
C PHE A 96 -1.17 -0.36 -9.81
N LEU A 97 0.09 -0.37 -9.44
CA LEU A 97 1.12 0.55 -9.94
C LEU A 97 0.72 2.03 -9.80
N HIS A 98 0.00 2.35 -8.75
CA HIS A 98 -0.40 3.71 -8.39
C HIS A 98 0.57 4.30 -7.35
N ASN A 99 0.42 5.58 -7.05
CA ASN A 99 1.19 6.24 -6.00
C ASN A 99 0.28 6.72 -4.88
N THR A 100 0.80 6.66 -3.65
CA THR A 100 0.09 7.16 -2.46
C THR A 100 0.99 8.07 -1.64
N TYR A 101 0.38 9.10 -1.04
CA TYR A 101 1.05 10.05 -0.16
C TYR A 101 0.16 10.39 1.02
N TYR A 102 0.74 10.43 2.19
CA TYR A 102 0.07 10.94 3.39
C TYR A 102 0.38 12.41 3.60
N PHE A 103 -0.66 13.22 3.72
CA PHE A 103 -0.53 14.64 4.06
C PHE A 103 -1.79 15.14 4.76
N SER A 104 -1.61 15.86 5.88
CA SER A 104 -2.69 16.56 6.60
C SER A 104 -3.93 15.67 6.84
N ASN A 105 -3.74 14.53 7.49
CA ASN A 105 -4.76 13.53 7.82
C ASN A 105 -5.50 12.93 6.60
N ASN A 106 -4.89 12.97 5.43
CA ASN A 106 -5.43 12.34 4.23
C ASN A 106 -4.37 11.50 3.53
N ILE A 107 -4.78 10.34 3.02
CA ILE A 107 -4.06 9.59 2.01
C ILE A 107 -4.53 10.05 0.64
N TYR A 108 -3.61 10.50 -0.18
CA TYR A 108 -3.86 10.86 -1.58
C TYR A 108 -3.43 9.72 -2.48
N VAL A 109 -4.26 9.37 -3.45
CA VAL A 109 -4.03 8.27 -4.40
C VAL A 109 -4.07 8.80 -5.81
N PHE A 110 -3.03 8.52 -6.58
CA PHE A 110 -2.84 9.04 -7.93
C PHE A 110 -2.57 7.92 -8.92
N GLY A 111 -3.33 7.92 -10.02
CA GLY A 111 -3.08 7.06 -11.18
C GLY A 111 -3.25 5.57 -10.92
N GLY A 112 -2.39 4.79 -11.53
CA GLY A 112 -2.45 3.35 -11.64
C GLY A 112 -2.77 2.91 -13.05
N VAL A 113 -2.64 1.63 -13.35
CA VAL A 113 -2.95 1.09 -14.66
C VAL A 113 -4.43 1.31 -14.97
N ASP A 114 -4.70 1.79 -16.17
CA ASP A 114 -6.04 2.08 -16.72
C ASP A 114 -6.87 3.08 -15.88
N ASN A 115 -6.23 3.87 -15.01
CA ASN A 115 -6.95 4.78 -14.15
C ASN A 115 -6.22 6.10 -13.90
N CYS A 116 -6.69 7.19 -14.52
CA CYS A 116 -6.17 8.56 -14.34
C CYS A 116 -6.84 9.31 -13.18
N SER A 117 -7.81 8.71 -12.48
CA SER A 117 -8.52 9.41 -11.40
C SER A 117 -7.64 9.61 -10.16
N CYS A 118 -7.84 10.72 -9.48
CA CYS A 118 -7.20 11.03 -8.22
C CYS A 118 -8.24 11.02 -7.10
N GLN A 119 -7.85 10.49 -5.96
CA GLN A 119 -8.72 10.33 -4.81
C GLN A 119 -7.98 10.64 -3.53
N LYS A 120 -8.71 10.92 -2.48
CA LYS A 120 -8.16 10.95 -1.14
C LYS A 120 -9.07 10.21 -0.16
N MET A 121 -8.48 9.71 0.90
CA MET A 121 -9.18 9.13 2.05
C MET A 121 -8.76 9.88 3.31
N ASN A 122 -9.71 10.34 4.10
CA ASN A 122 -9.41 10.89 5.42
C ASN A 122 -9.11 9.76 6.40
N VAL A 123 -8.00 9.84 7.13
CA VAL A 123 -7.57 8.76 8.05
C VAL A 123 -8.31 8.74 9.39
N ASN A 124 -9.13 9.76 9.70
CA ASN A 124 -9.91 9.77 10.94
C ASN A 124 -11.25 9.04 10.81
N ASP A 125 -11.82 9.00 9.60
CA ASP A 125 -13.12 8.37 9.35
C ASP A 125 -13.10 7.35 8.19
N PHE A 126 -11.96 7.22 7.52
CA PHE A 126 -11.72 6.34 6.36
C PHE A 126 -12.71 6.54 5.20
N GLN A 127 -13.19 7.79 5.03
CA GLN A 127 -14.10 8.13 3.93
C GLN A 127 -13.33 8.59 2.70
N TRP A 128 -13.75 8.06 1.54
CA TRP A 128 -13.18 8.37 0.24
C TRP A 128 -13.82 9.59 -0.40
N GLN A 129 -13.02 10.42 -1.04
CA GLN A 129 -13.45 11.57 -1.83
C GLN A 129 -12.70 11.60 -3.16
N GLN A 130 -13.44 11.81 -4.24
CA GLN A 130 -12.87 12.14 -5.55
C GLN A 130 -12.27 13.54 -5.51
N ILE A 131 -11.06 13.70 -6.05
CA ILE A 131 -10.41 14.99 -6.25
C ILE A 131 -10.16 15.22 -7.75
N ALA A 132 -9.71 16.43 -8.11
CA ALA A 132 -9.39 16.75 -9.50
C ALA A 132 -8.36 15.78 -10.08
N SER A 133 -8.67 15.19 -11.23
CA SER A 133 -7.75 14.31 -11.94
C SER A 133 -6.77 15.15 -12.75
N TYR A 134 -5.55 14.65 -12.91
CA TYR A 134 -4.61 15.25 -13.86
C TYR A 134 -4.96 14.83 -15.29
N LYS A 135 -4.60 15.66 -16.26
CA LYS A 135 -4.85 15.38 -17.67
C LYS A 135 -3.96 14.24 -18.18
N ASP A 136 -4.45 13.52 -19.15
CA ASP A 136 -4.06 12.22 -19.72
C ASP A 136 -2.56 11.96 -20.06
N TYR A 137 -1.60 12.75 -19.62
CA TYR A 137 -0.22 12.69 -20.10
C TYR A 137 0.80 12.02 -19.18
N ILE A 138 0.40 11.49 -18.03
CA ILE A 138 1.36 10.89 -17.06
C ILE A 138 1.08 9.39 -16.84
N MET A 139 0.76 8.68 -17.89
CA MET A 139 0.40 7.27 -17.74
C MET A 139 1.58 6.30 -17.84
N TYR A 140 2.70 6.70 -18.45
CA TYR A 140 3.77 5.74 -18.78
C TYR A 140 5.17 6.38 -18.74
N ASN A 141 5.59 6.85 -17.57
CA ASN A 141 7.02 7.06 -17.34
C ASN A 141 7.48 6.09 -16.25
N LEU A 142 7.61 4.87 -16.64
CA LEU A 142 8.44 3.87 -15.95
C LEU A 142 9.80 3.85 -16.63
#